data_7dc95edd0dedf7f3ffb22d2e82c5c69e
#
_entry.id   7dc95edd0dedf7f3ffb22d2e82c5c69e
#
_cell.length_a   1.000
_cell.length_b   1.000
_cell.length_c   1.000
_cell.angle_alpha   90.00
_cell.angle_beta   90.00
_cell.angle_gamma   90.00
#
_symmetry.space_group_name_H-M   'P 1'
#
loop_
_entity.id
_entity.type
_entity.pdbx_description
1 polymer ?
#
loop_
_entity_poly.entity_id
_entity_poly.type
_entity_poly.pdbx_seq_one_letter_code
_entity_poly.pdbx_strand_id
1 'polypeptide(L)'
;LHSLRRRQRQMCIRDSAAIGPYSQAVEVNGMVFLSGQIPVDPATGEFVPGGVTEQTTQVFENIKNVLAEAGLTTANIVKTTVFLADMSLFAEMNAVYAKYFEGDFPARSAVAVKALPKGALVEIESIAVR
;
A
#
# COMPACT_ATOMS: atom_id res chain seq x y z
N LEU A 1 23.48 -18.47 11.62
CA LEU A 1 22.95 -19.29 10.53
C LEU A 1 21.47 -19.05 10.30
N HIS A 2 20.73 -19.04 11.38
CA HIS A 2 19.29 -18.81 11.31
C HIS A 2 18.97 -17.43 10.77
N SER A 3 19.64 -16.41 11.25
CA SER A 3 19.42 -15.04 10.79
C SER A 3 19.91 -14.84 9.36
N LEU A 4 20.97 -15.54 8.94
CA LEU A 4 21.45 -15.47 7.57
C LEU A 4 20.46 -16.11 6.59
N ARG A 5 19.91 -17.28 6.92
CA ARG A 5 18.88 -17.89 6.10
C ARG A 5 17.64 -17.02 6.00
N ARG A 6 17.27 -16.40 7.10
CA ARG A 6 16.13 -15.51 7.14
C ARG A 6 16.37 -14.33 6.22
N ARG A 7 17.58 -13.75 6.23
CA ARG A 7 17.90 -12.65 5.33
C ARG A 7 17.89 -13.05 3.86
N GLN A 8 18.27 -14.26 3.56
CA GLN A 8 18.25 -14.75 2.18
C GLN A 8 16.83 -14.93 1.66
N ARG A 9 15.88 -15.20 2.55
CA ARG A 9 14.47 -15.38 2.19
C ARG A 9 13.65 -14.10 2.34
N GLN A 10 14.17 -13.13 3.09
CA GLN A 10 13.51 -11.85 3.31
C GLN A 10 14.31 -10.76 2.65
N MET A 11 13.65 -9.96 1.83
CA MET A 11 14.27 -8.79 1.24
C MET A 11 13.49 -7.58 1.72
N CYS A 12 14.19 -6.66 2.38
CA CYS A 12 13.63 -5.38 2.75
C CYS A 12 13.66 -4.48 1.55
N ILE A 13 12.50 -4.04 1.10
CA ILE A 13 12.36 -3.15 -0.04
C ILE A 13 12.19 -1.74 0.50
N ARG A 14 13.16 -0.87 0.17
CA ARG A 14 13.15 0.50 0.62
C ARG A 14 13.37 1.42 -0.55
N ASP A 15 12.39 2.23 -0.86
CA ASP A 15 12.57 3.28 -1.84
C ASP A 15 12.69 4.64 -1.18
N SER A 16 11.94 4.88 -0.13
CA SER A 16 11.95 6.15 0.59
C SER A 16 11.98 5.89 2.07
N ALA A 17 12.24 6.93 2.83
CA ALA A 17 12.33 6.83 4.27
C ALA A 17 11.00 6.38 4.87
N ALA A 18 10.99 5.21 5.45
CA ALA A 18 9.91 4.81 6.33
C ALA A 18 9.99 5.67 7.59
N ILE A 19 8.84 6.16 8.04
CA ILE A 19 8.77 6.93 9.28
C ILE A 19 8.52 5.94 10.39
N GLY A 20 9.58 5.61 11.13
CA GLY A 20 9.50 4.68 12.21
C GLY A 20 10.18 3.35 11.92
N PRO A 21 10.13 2.40 12.86
CA PRO A 21 10.88 1.15 12.76
C PRO A 21 10.14 0.09 11.94
N TYR A 22 10.01 0.33 10.63
CA TYR A 22 9.40 -0.66 9.74
C TYR A 22 9.97 -0.54 8.33
N SER A 23 9.80 -1.60 7.54
CA SER A 23 10.17 -1.63 6.13
C SER A 23 8.97 -1.27 5.28
N GLN A 24 9.19 -0.66 4.13
CA GLN A 24 8.11 -0.40 3.17
C GLN A 24 7.53 -1.71 2.63
N ALA A 25 8.39 -2.70 2.40
CA ALA A 25 7.95 -4.02 2.00
C ALA A 25 8.99 -5.06 2.39
N VAL A 26 8.53 -6.31 2.51
CA VAL A 26 9.38 -7.46 2.82
C VAL A 26 9.00 -8.58 1.88
N GLU A 27 9.99 -9.23 1.27
CA GLU A 27 9.76 -10.37 0.41
C GLU A 27 10.19 -11.67 1.10
N VAL A 28 9.32 -12.68 1.06
CA VAL A 28 9.58 -14.02 1.58
C VAL A 28 9.00 -15.03 0.59
N ASN A 29 9.86 -15.88 0.06
CA ASN A 29 9.44 -16.99 -0.84
C ASN A 29 8.53 -16.53 -2.00
N GLY A 30 8.89 -15.43 -2.62
CA GLY A 30 8.12 -14.89 -3.75
C GLY A 30 6.89 -14.10 -3.35
N MET A 31 6.57 -14.00 -2.06
CA MET A 31 5.49 -13.17 -1.56
C MET A 31 6.06 -11.85 -1.07
N VAL A 32 5.45 -10.77 -1.51
CA VAL A 32 5.89 -9.42 -1.12
C VAL A 32 4.79 -8.79 -0.27
N PHE A 33 5.14 -8.48 0.96
CA PHE A 33 4.23 -7.87 1.93
C PHE A 33 4.53 -6.38 1.98
N LEU A 34 3.57 -5.56 1.56
CA LEU A 34 3.70 -4.12 1.57
C LEU A 34 3.06 -3.56 2.83
N SER A 35 3.79 -2.68 3.52
CA SER A 35 3.24 -1.92 4.62
C SER A 35 2.10 -1.03 4.12
N GLY A 36 1.20 -0.67 5.02
CA GLY A 36 0.13 0.25 4.70
C GLY A 36 0.66 1.56 4.15
N GLN A 37 0.11 1.99 3.02
CA GLN A 37 0.49 3.24 2.39
C GLN A 37 -0.56 4.30 2.70
N ILE A 38 -0.10 5.46 3.12
CA ILE A 38 -0.92 6.63 3.40
C ILE A 38 -0.69 7.67 2.29
N PRO A 39 -1.56 8.69 2.16
CA PRO A 39 -1.52 9.56 0.99
C PRO A 39 -0.45 10.65 1.05
N VAL A 40 0.77 10.29 1.42
CA VAL A 40 1.89 11.22 1.46
C VAL A 40 2.49 11.35 0.07
N ASP A 41 2.63 12.60 -0.38
CA ASP A 41 3.38 12.89 -1.59
C ASP A 41 4.88 12.80 -1.26
N PRO A 42 5.61 11.86 -1.86
CA PRO A 42 7.02 11.69 -1.53
C PRO A 42 7.89 12.90 -1.89
N ALA A 43 7.43 13.78 -2.79
CA ALA A 43 8.18 14.97 -3.15
C ALA A 43 8.12 16.04 -2.06
N THR A 44 7.03 16.09 -1.29
CA THR A 44 6.85 17.13 -0.26
C THR A 44 6.89 16.57 1.16
N GLY A 45 6.66 15.28 1.34
CA GLY A 45 6.54 14.66 2.66
C GLY A 45 5.22 14.94 3.34
N GLU A 46 4.28 15.59 2.66
CA GLU A 46 2.98 15.94 3.21
C GLU A 46 1.86 15.26 2.42
N PHE A 47 0.67 15.21 3.00
CA PHE A 47 -0.48 14.65 2.31
C PHE A 47 -0.84 15.50 1.10
N VAL A 48 -1.27 14.83 0.03
CA VAL A 48 -1.80 15.53 -1.13
C VAL A 48 -3.05 16.30 -0.74
N PRO A 49 -3.28 17.47 -1.34
CA PRO A 49 -4.53 18.20 -1.09
C PRO A 49 -5.70 17.48 -1.73
N GLY A 50 -6.89 17.66 -1.16
CA GLY A 50 -8.10 17.09 -1.68
C GLY A 50 -8.75 16.10 -0.73
N GLY A 51 -9.73 15.39 -1.24
CA GLY A 51 -10.51 14.42 -0.47
C GLY A 51 -10.05 13.00 -0.71
N VAL A 52 -10.96 12.04 -0.51
CA VAL A 52 -10.62 10.62 -0.60
C VAL A 52 -10.22 10.21 -2.02
N THR A 53 -10.75 10.86 -3.03
CA THR A 53 -10.36 10.57 -4.43
C THR A 53 -8.88 10.83 -4.64
N GLU A 54 -8.41 12.02 -4.27
CA GLU A 54 -7.01 12.40 -4.40
C GLU A 54 -6.12 11.57 -3.49
N GLN A 55 -6.57 11.33 -2.27
CA GLN A 55 -5.80 10.53 -1.32
C GLN A 55 -5.66 9.08 -1.76
N THR A 56 -6.73 8.46 -2.27
CA THR A 56 -6.65 7.09 -2.78
C THR A 56 -5.74 6.99 -3.98
N THR A 57 -5.77 7.98 -4.86
CA THR A 57 -4.86 8.04 -6.00
C THR A 57 -3.41 8.07 -5.53
N GLN A 58 -3.09 8.93 -4.56
CA GLN A 58 -1.71 9.01 -4.05
C GLN A 58 -1.29 7.72 -3.36
N VAL A 59 -2.19 7.10 -2.60
CA VAL A 59 -1.90 5.81 -1.97
C VAL A 59 -1.50 4.78 -3.01
N PHE A 60 -2.24 4.68 -4.12
CA PHE A 60 -1.91 3.72 -5.18
C PHE A 60 -0.63 4.09 -5.91
N GLU A 61 -0.35 5.37 -6.12
CA GLU A 61 0.93 5.77 -6.70
C GLU A 61 2.08 5.36 -5.79
N ASN A 62 1.92 5.48 -4.49
CA ASN A 62 2.92 5.03 -3.52
C ASN A 62 3.07 3.50 -3.56
N ILE A 63 1.96 2.75 -3.64
CA ILE A 63 2.00 1.30 -3.79
C ILE A 63 2.76 0.91 -5.06
N LYS A 64 2.47 1.57 -6.17
CA LYS A 64 3.16 1.31 -7.44
C LYS A 64 4.66 1.54 -7.33
N ASN A 65 5.06 2.60 -6.63
CA ASN A 65 6.48 2.89 -6.44
C ASN A 65 7.18 1.79 -5.65
N VAL A 66 6.55 1.32 -4.57
CA VAL A 66 7.11 0.22 -3.78
C VAL A 66 7.18 -1.07 -4.61
N LEU A 67 6.13 -1.38 -5.36
CA LEU A 67 6.11 -2.55 -6.22
C LEU A 67 7.20 -2.47 -7.30
N ALA A 68 7.41 -1.29 -7.89
CA ALA A 68 8.42 -1.10 -8.92
C ALA A 68 9.82 -1.40 -8.39
N GLU A 69 10.11 -1.07 -7.14
CA GLU A 69 11.39 -1.42 -6.51
C GLU A 69 11.60 -2.92 -6.46
N ALA A 70 10.52 -3.69 -6.38
CA ALA A 70 10.56 -5.15 -6.38
C ALA A 70 10.46 -5.73 -7.81
N GLY A 71 10.34 -4.89 -8.82
CA GLY A 71 10.13 -5.33 -10.20
C GLY A 71 8.73 -5.84 -10.47
N LEU A 72 7.75 -5.37 -9.72
CA LEU A 72 6.36 -5.82 -9.82
C LEU A 72 5.44 -4.67 -10.19
N THR A 73 4.20 -5.03 -10.53
CA THR A 73 3.13 -4.07 -10.82
C THR A 73 1.89 -4.42 -10.01
N THR A 74 0.82 -3.62 -10.12
CA THR A 74 -0.44 -3.91 -9.46
C THR A 74 -1.05 -5.25 -9.89
N ALA A 75 -0.69 -5.74 -11.08
CA ALA A 75 -1.14 -7.05 -11.54
C ALA A 75 -0.65 -8.19 -10.64
N ASN A 76 0.39 -7.97 -9.87
CA ASN A 76 0.93 -8.96 -8.95
C ASN A 76 0.25 -8.96 -7.59
N ILE A 77 -0.61 -7.97 -7.30
CA ILE A 77 -1.31 -7.89 -6.01
C ILE A 77 -2.39 -8.96 -5.94
N VAL A 78 -2.36 -9.75 -4.87
CA VAL A 78 -3.36 -10.81 -4.65
C VAL A 78 -4.31 -10.48 -3.49
N LYS A 79 -3.91 -9.57 -2.59
CA LYS A 79 -4.73 -9.22 -1.43
C LYS A 79 -4.49 -7.76 -1.06
N THR A 80 -5.56 -7.05 -0.75
CA THR A 80 -5.47 -5.72 -0.16
C THR A 80 -6.35 -5.66 1.09
N THR A 81 -5.97 -4.76 2.00
CA THR A 81 -6.83 -4.33 3.09
C THR A 81 -6.94 -2.82 3.03
N VAL A 82 -8.16 -2.32 2.92
CA VAL A 82 -8.43 -0.88 2.83
C VAL A 82 -8.98 -0.41 4.16
N PHE A 83 -8.30 0.56 4.76
CA PHE A 83 -8.74 1.21 5.99
C PHE A 83 -9.24 2.60 5.64
N LEU A 84 -10.46 2.92 6.06
CA LEU A 84 -11.11 4.20 5.78
C LEU A 84 -11.38 4.94 7.09
N ALA A 85 -11.31 6.26 7.04
CA ALA A 85 -11.71 7.08 8.18
C ALA A 85 -13.21 7.00 8.44
N ASP A 86 -14.01 6.74 7.39
CA ASP A 86 -15.46 6.62 7.47
C ASP A 86 -15.99 5.83 6.27
N MET A 87 -16.98 4.98 6.50
CA MET A 87 -17.53 4.17 5.41
C MET A 87 -18.31 4.99 4.39
N SER A 88 -18.67 6.23 4.68
CA SER A 88 -19.26 7.12 3.68
C SER A 88 -18.30 7.42 2.52
N LEU A 89 -17.01 7.17 2.70
CA LEU A 89 -15.98 7.39 1.66
C LEU A 89 -15.83 6.19 0.72
N PHE A 90 -16.54 5.11 0.98
CA PHE A 90 -16.35 3.83 0.31
C PHE A 90 -16.55 3.91 -1.20
N ALA A 91 -17.64 4.54 -1.65
CA ALA A 91 -17.97 4.60 -3.07
C ALA A 91 -16.92 5.38 -3.87
N GLU A 92 -16.46 6.52 -3.35
CA GLU A 92 -15.43 7.32 -4.02
C GLU A 92 -14.09 6.60 -4.04
N MET A 93 -13.73 5.96 -2.93
CA MET A 93 -12.52 5.15 -2.87
C MET A 93 -12.58 4.03 -3.90
N ASN A 94 -13.70 3.32 -4.00
CA ASN A 94 -13.87 2.22 -4.96
C ASN A 94 -13.71 2.68 -6.40
N ALA A 95 -14.21 3.86 -6.74
CA ALA A 95 -14.10 4.38 -8.10
C ALA A 95 -12.63 4.57 -8.51
N VAL A 96 -11.78 5.01 -7.59
CA VAL A 96 -10.34 5.14 -7.84
C VAL A 96 -9.67 3.76 -7.84
N TYR A 97 -10.00 2.95 -6.85
CA TYR A 97 -9.44 1.60 -6.67
C TYR A 97 -9.56 0.79 -7.97
N ALA A 98 -10.73 0.81 -8.59
CA ALA A 98 -10.99 0.04 -9.79
C ALA A 98 -10.06 0.40 -10.95
N LYS A 99 -9.57 1.63 -11.01
CA LYS A 99 -8.70 2.08 -12.11
C LYS A 99 -7.32 1.45 -12.09
N TYR A 100 -6.90 0.91 -10.97
CA TYR A 100 -5.56 0.36 -10.80
C TYR A 100 -5.46 -1.12 -11.10
N PHE A 101 -6.56 -1.76 -11.41
CA PHE A 101 -6.59 -3.19 -11.73
C PHE A 101 -7.27 -3.43 -13.07
N GLU A 102 -6.65 -4.27 -13.88
CA GLU A 102 -7.20 -4.69 -15.17
C GLU A 102 -7.60 -6.15 -15.07
N GLY A 103 -8.85 -6.45 -15.38
CA GLY A 103 -9.34 -7.81 -15.33
C GLY A 103 -9.64 -8.27 -13.91
N ASP A 104 -8.79 -9.09 -13.35
CA ASP A 104 -9.05 -9.69 -12.04
C ASP A 104 -8.67 -8.76 -10.91
N PHE A 105 -9.58 -8.62 -9.94
CA PHE A 105 -9.31 -7.86 -8.72
C PHE A 105 -8.69 -8.76 -7.66
N PRO A 106 -7.81 -8.22 -6.80
CA PRO A 106 -7.32 -8.98 -5.66
C PRO A 106 -8.44 -9.23 -4.66
N ALA A 107 -8.23 -10.22 -3.80
CA ALA A 107 -9.10 -10.38 -2.63
C ALA A 107 -8.96 -9.13 -1.76
N ARG A 108 -10.03 -8.72 -1.08
CA ARG A 108 -10.02 -7.47 -0.34
C ARG A 108 -10.90 -7.53 0.91
N SER A 109 -10.42 -6.86 1.96
CA SER A 109 -11.26 -6.43 3.08
C SER A 109 -11.22 -4.90 3.11
N ALA A 110 -12.35 -4.28 3.42
CA ALA A 110 -12.44 -2.82 3.54
C ALA A 110 -13.26 -2.48 4.77
N VAL A 111 -12.67 -1.70 5.66
CA VAL A 111 -13.28 -1.37 6.95
C VAL A 111 -13.04 0.09 7.29
N ALA A 112 -13.92 0.69 8.07
CA ALA A 112 -13.66 1.97 8.70
C ALA A 112 -12.97 1.71 10.04
N VAL A 113 -12.03 2.56 10.37
CA VAL A 113 -11.29 2.48 11.63
C VAL A 113 -11.53 3.76 12.43
N LYS A 114 -11.15 3.74 13.71
CA LYS A 114 -11.36 4.89 14.56
C LYS A 114 -10.56 6.10 14.11
N ALA A 115 -9.33 5.89 13.68
CA ALA A 115 -8.46 6.94 13.21
C ALA A 115 -7.33 6.35 12.38
N LEU A 116 -6.80 7.16 11.49
CA LEU A 116 -5.62 6.81 10.67
C LEU A 116 -4.49 7.79 10.97
N PRO A 117 -3.24 7.41 10.70
CA PRO A 117 -2.10 8.29 10.93
C PRO A 117 -2.29 9.64 10.25
N LYS A 118 -1.97 10.71 10.97
CA LYS A 118 -2.00 12.09 10.47
C LYS A 118 -3.35 12.52 9.90
N GLY A 119 -4.44 11.87 10.34
CA GLY A 119 -5.75 12.20 9.84
C GLY A 119 -6.04 11.77 8.41
N ALA A 120 -5.33 10.76 7.91
CA ALA A 120 -5.59 10.24 6.58
C ALA A 120 -7.03 9.75 6.45
N LEU A 121 -7.60 9.87 5.27
CA LEU A 121 -8.94 9.35 4.97
C LEU A 121 -8.88 7.90 4.53
N VAL A 122 -7.74 7.44 4.03
CA VAL A 122 -7.57 6.10 3.50
C VAL A 122 -6.14 5.62 3.73
N GLU A 123 -6.00 4.33 3.99
CA GLU A 123 -4.72 3.64 4.05
C GLU A 123 -4.93 2.26 3.45
N ILE A 124 -3.98 1.76 2.66
CA ILE A 124 -4.09 0.44 2.02
C ILE A 124 -2.80 -0.33 2.21
N GLU A 125 -2.92 -1.54 2.74
CA GLU A 125 -1.82 -2.51 2.74
C GLU A 125 -2.07 -3.58 1.68
N SER A 126 -1.02 -4.25 1.23
CA SER A 126 -1.13 -5.17 0.10
C SER A 126 -0.19 -6.35 0.25
N ILE A 127 -0.57 -7.45 -0.39
CA ILE A 127 0.29 -8.61 -0.57
C ILE A 127 0.36 -8.87 -2.07
N ALA A 128 1.58 -8.97 -2.59
CA ALA A 128 1.82 -9.28 -3.99
C ALA A 128 2.59 -10.59 -4.11
N VAL A 129 2.53 -11.21 -5.27
CA VAL A 129 3.22 -12.48 -5.53
C VAL A 129 3.93 -12.37 -6.87
N ARG A 130 5.22 -12.79 -6.90
CA ARG A 130 6.01 -12.85 -8.11
C ARG A 130 5.45 -13.85 -9.13
#